data_6af226eb236dd9e72f34b4a396c4eaec
#
_entry.id   6af226eb236dd9e72f34b4a396c4eaec
#
_cell.length_a   1.000
_cell.length_b   1.000
_cell.length_c   1.000
_cell.angle_alpha   90.00
_cell.angle_beta   90.00
_cell.angle_gamma   90.00
#
_symmetry.space_group_name_H-M   'P 1'
#
loop_
_entity.id
_entity.type
_entity.pdbx_description
1 polymer ?
#
loop_
_entity_poly.entity_id
_entity_poly.type
_entity_poly.pdbx_seq_one_letter_code
_entity_poly.pdbx_strand_id
1 'polypeptide(L)'
;MKIKFSYTAYNCLDIMSDYIYERSASKTVTVRYLKQFRRYIVETLKLFPKAGRPSDELEPNTRKLVYQGYSIIYRISEDQIDILTLYRENLPK
;
A
#
# COMPACT_ATOMS: atom_id res chain seq x y z
N MET A 1 -2.67 11.70 12.37
CA MET A 1 -3.53 11.60 11.17
C MET A 1 -4.15 10.23 11.07
N LYS A 2 -5.39 10.18 10.66
CA LYS A 2 -6.09 8.92 10.42
C LYS A 2 -5.67 8.35 9.08
N ILE A 3 -5.44 7.05 9.02
CA ILE A 3 -5.10 6.35 7.77
C ILE A 3 -6.29 5.49 7.40
N LYS A 4 -6.83 5.70 6.20
CA LYS A 4 -8.00 4.97 5.74
C LYS A 4 -7.68 4.28 4.41
N PHE A 5 -8.00 2.99 4.33
CA PHE A 5 -7.84 2.22 3.10
C PHE A 5 -9.14 2.27 2.32
N SER A 6 -9.05 2.60 1.03
CA SER A 6 -10.22 2.62 0.17
C SER A 6 -10.69 1.20 -0.13
N TYR A 7 -11.88 1.11 -0.70
CA TYR A 7 -12.40 -0.17 -1.16
C TYR A 7 -11.45 -0.80 -2.18
N THR A 8 -10.98 0.01 -3.12
CA THR A 8 -10.01 -0.46 -4.12
C THR A 8 -8.74 -0.98 -3.47
N ALA A 9 -8.24 -0.26 -2.45
CA ALA A 9 -7.04 -0.68 -1.76
C ALA A 9 -7.25 -2.03 -1.06
N TYR A 10 -8.40 -2.24 -0.43
CA TYR A 10 -8.69 -3.53 0.18
C TYR A 10 -8.76 -4.65 -0.84
N ASN A 11 -9.34 -4.39 -2.01
CA ASN A 11 -9.35 -5.38 -3.07
C ASN A 11 -7.93 -5.73 -3.52
N CYS A 12 -7.07 -4.73 -3.58
CA CYS A 12 -5.68 -4.97 -3.94
C CYS A 12 -4.97 -5.82 -2.90
N LEU A 13 -5.30 -5.62 -1.62
CA LEU A 13 -4.74 -6.45 -0.56
C LEU A 13 -5.20 -7.90 -0.68
N ASP A 14 -6.44 -8.10 -1.09
CA ASP A 14 -6.95 -9.46 -1.32
C ASP A 14 -6.20 -10.15 -2.45
N ILE A 15 -5.96 -9.42 -3.53
CA ILE A 15 -5.19 -9.96 -4.66
C ILE A 15 -3.76 -10.29 -4.22
N MET A 16 -3.16 -9.41 -3.43
CA MET A 16 -1.84 -9.64 -2.88
C MET A 16 -1.83 -10.90 -2.01
N SER A 17 -2.87 -11.08 -1.22
CA SER A 17 -3.00 -12.24 -0.35
C SER A 17 -2.97 -13.54 -1.16
N ASP A 18 -3.76 -13.57 -2.25
CA ASP A 18 -3.81 -14.73 -3.11
C ASP A 18 -2.43 -15.03 -3.73
N TYR A 19 -1.76 -13.97 -4.18
CA TYR A 19 -0.44 -14.12 -4.78
C TYR A 19 0.56 -14.70 -3.78
N ILE A 20 0.56 -14.19 -2.56
CA ILE A 20 1.50 -14.65 -1.54
C ILE A 20 1.18 -16.07 -1.11
N TYR A 21 -0.10 -16.40 -1.00
CA TYR A 21 -0.49 -17.75 -0.64
C TYR A 21 -0.05 -18.76 -1.71
N GLU A 22 -0.21 -18.41 -2.98
CA GLU A 22 0.21 -19.30 -4.05
C GLU A 22 1.70 -19.59 -4.01
N ARG A 23 2.49 -18.59 -3.61
CA ARG A 23 3.94 -18.75 -3.58
C ARG A 23 4.44 -19.46 -2.32
N SER A 24 3.80 -19.21 -1.20
CA SER A 24 4.26 -19.76 0.08
C SER A 24 3.55 -21.05 0.45
N ALA A 25 2.36 -21.27 -0.09
CA ALA A 25 1.48 -22.38 0.27
C ALA A 25 1.24 -22.42 1.78
N SER A 26 1.29 -21.25 2.43
CA SER A 26 1.16 -21.17 3.88
C SER A 26 0.24 -20.01 4.26
N LYS A 27 -0.85 -20.35 4.94
CA LYS A 27 -1.77 -19.36 5.44
C LYS A 27 -1.11 -18.49 6.50
N THR A 28 -0.31 -19.09 7.35
CA THR A 28 0.38 -18.37 8.41
C THR A 28 1.34 -17.32 7.83
N VAL A 29 2.11 -17.71 6.83
CA VAL A 29 3.04 -16.78 6.18
C VAL A 29 2.29 -15.65 5.52
N THR A 30 1.19 -15.97 4.83
CA THR A 30 0.38 -14.97 4.14
C THR A 30 -0.17 -13.94 5.11
N VAL A 31 -0.79 -14.38 6.19
CA VAL A 31 -1.37 -13.47 7.18
C VAL A 31 -0.29 -12.59 7.81
N ARG A 32 0.84 -13.18 8.14
CA ARG A 32 1.94 -12.42 8.74
C ARG A 32 2.47 -11.35 7.79
N TYR A 33 2.63 -11.70 6.53
CA TYR A 33 3.12 -10.76 5.53
C TYR A 33 2.17 -9.57 5.39
N LEU A 34 0.87 -9.84 5.27
CA LEU A 34 -0.11 -8.77 5.12
C LEU A 34 -0.16 -7.87 6.35
N LYS A 35 -0.06 -8.45 7.53
CA LYS A 35 -0.01 -7.64 8.76
C LYS A 35 1.19 -6.71 8.78
N GLN A 36 2.35 -7.23 8.43
CA GLN A 36 3.57 -6.42 8.40
C GLN A 36 3.49 -5.34 7.33
N PHE A 37 2.92 -5.68 6.19
CA PHE A 37 2.78 -4.74 5.08
C PHE A 37 1.89 -3.57 5.49
N ARG A 38 0.73 -3.85 6.05
CA ARG A 38 -0.19 -2.81 6.49
C ARG A 38 0.39 -1.98 7.62
N ARG A 39 1.07 -2.64 8.56
CA ARG A 39 1.71 -1.93 9.66
C ARG A 39 2.76 -0.95 9.14
N TYR A 40 3.57 -1.37 8.19
CA TYR A 40 4.56 -0.48 7.62
C TYR A 40 3.93 0.78 7.04
N ILE A 41 2.86 0.61 6.26
CA ILE A 41 2.16 1.74 5.65
C ILE A 41 1.66 2.68 6.73
N VAL A 42 0.95 2.15 7.71
CA VAL A 42 0.33 2.96 8.75
C VAL A 42 1.39 3.69 9.57
N GLU A 43 2.40 2.99 10.04
CA GLU A 43 3.42 3.59 10.89
C GLU A 43 4.25 4.62 10.13
N THR A 44 4.62 4.30 8.90
CA THR A 44 5.42 5.22 8.10
C THR A 44 4.66 6.50 7.82
N LEU A 45 3.41 6.38 7.39
CA LEU A 45 2.65 7.57 7.00
C LEU A 45 2.16 8.38 8.20
N LYS A 46 2.01 7.76 9.35
CA LYS A 46 1.69 8.52 10.57
C LYS A 46 2.87 9.39 10.99
N LEU A 47 4.08 8.88 10.86
CA LEU A 47 5.28 9.63 11.23
C LEU A 47 5.71 10.59 10.12
N PHE A 48 5.61 10.14 8.87
CA PHE A 48 6.08 10.90 7.73
C PHE A 48 5.02 10.89 6.62
N PRO A 49 3.99 11.73 6.74
CA PRO A 49 2.93 11.73 5.73
C PRO A 49 3.43 11.96 4.31
N LYS A 50 4.55 12.66 4.17
CA LYS A 50 5.11 12.95 2.85
C LYS A 50 6.25 12.02 2.48
N ALA A 51 6.29 10.83 3.07
CA ALA A 51 7.33 9.85 2.77
C ALA A 51 7.32 9.41 1.31
N GLY A 52 6.14 9.32 0.69
CA GLY A 52 6.05 9.00 -0.71
C GLY A 52 6.34 10.21 -1.58
N ARG A 53 6.86 9.98 -2.79
CA ARG A 53 7.12 11.09 -3.72
C ARG A 53 5.81 11.56 -4.35
N PRO A 54 5.74 12.82 -4.78
CA PRO A 54 4.55 13.27 -5.53
C PRO A 54 4.34 12.42 -6.77
N SER A 55 3.09 12.10 -7.04
CA SER A 55 2.74 11.24 -8.18
C SER A 55 1.56 11.81 -8.97
N ASP A 56 1.59 13.11 -9.21
CA ASP A 56 0.53 13.77 -9.96
C ASP A 56 0.37 13.22 -11.36
N GLU A 57 1.44 12.64 -11.90
CA GLU A 57 1.36 12.02 -13.22
C GLU A 57 0.44 10.79 -13.23
N LEU A 58 0.22 10.18 -12.07
CA LEU A 58 -0.66 9.03 -11.95
C LEU A 58 -2.08 9.47 -11.61
N GLU A 59 -2.19 10.40 -10.66
CA GLU A 59 -3.47 10.91 -10.19
C GLU A 59 -3.21 12.24 -9.49
N PRO A 60 -4.02 13.29 -9.73
CA PRO A 60 -3.76 14.60 -9.10
C PRO A 60 -3.72 14.51 -7.58
N ASN A 61 -2.79 15.25 -7.01
CA ASN A 61 -2.62 15.36 -5.56
C ASN A 61 -2.35 14.06 -4.84
N THR A 62 -1.64 13.15 -5.52
CA THR A 62 -1.29 11.88 -4.87
C THR A 62 0.20 11.77 -4.63
N ARG A 63 0.55 10.82 -3.78
CA ARG A 63 1.93 10.45 -3.52
C ARG A 63 2.07 8.95 -3.66
N LYS A 64 3.27 8.52 -3.99
CA LYS A 64 3.58 7.11 -4.22
C LYS A 64 4.65 6.66 -3.24
N LEU A 65 4.30 5.72 -2.39
CA LEU A 65 5.24 5.08 -1.47
C LEU A 65 5.54 3.68 -1.99
N VAL A 66 6.81 3.34 -2.08
CA VAL A 66 7.21 2.02 -2.57
C VAL A 66 7.72 1.19 -1.42
N TYR A 67 7.22 -0.03 -1.30
CA TYR A 67 7.64 -0.94 -0.25
C TYR A 67 7.52 -2.38 -0.72
N GLN A 68 8.60 -3.13 -0.62
CA GLN A 68 8.63 -4.57 -0.96
C GLN A 68 8.14 -4.84 -2.38
N GLY A 69 8.47 -3.95 -3.31
CA GLY A 69 8.07 -4.11 -4.70
C GLY A 69 6.65 -3.70 -5.02
N TYR A 70 5.95 -3.11 -4.06
CA TYR A 70 4.61 -2.60 -4.27
C TYR A 70 4.60 -1.09 -4.22
N SER A 71 3.77 -0.50 -5.07
CA SER A 71 3.54 0.94 -5.08
C SER A 71 2.22 1.22 -4.38
N ILE A 72 2.27 2.11 -3.40
CA ILE A 72 1.10 2.49 -2.61
C ILE A 72 0.79 3.93 -2.96
N ILE A 73 -0.38 4.16 -3.56
CA ILE A 73 -0.80 5.49 -3.99
C ILE A 73 -1.75 6.03 -2.94
N TYR A 74 -1.43 7.20 -2.40
CA TYR A 74 -2.25 7.78 -1.34
C TYR A 74 -2.40 9.28 -1.53
N ARG A 75 -3.37 9.83 -0.85
CA ARG A 75 -3.67 11.27 -0.88
C ARG A 75 -3.79 11.77 0.54
N ILE A 76 -3.18 12.93 0.81
CA ILE A 76 -3.29 13.58 2.10
C ILE A 76 -4.40 14.62 2.02
N SER A 77 -5.38 14.53 2.91
CA SER A 77 -6.36 15.59 3.10
C SER A 77 -6.14 16.17 4.49
N GLU A 78 -7.03 17.04 4.96
CA GLU A 78 -6.77 17.86 6.16
C GLU A 78 -6.19 17.09 7.35
N ASP A 79 -6.86 16.04 7.77
CA ASP A 79 -6.40 15.27 8.94
C ASP A 79 -6.44 13.77 8.67
N GLN A 80 -6.43 13.39 7.40
CA GLN A 80 -6.61 12.02 7.01
C GLN A 80 -5.74 11.69 5.80
N ILE A 81 -5.27 10.47 5.76
CA ILE A 81 -4.56 9.94 4.60
C ILE A 81 -5.40 8.82 4.03
N ASP A 82 -5.75 8.94 2.75
CA ASP A 82 -6.52 7.93 2.05
C ASP A 82 -5.59 7.08 1.19
N ILE A 83 -5.52 5.80 1.47
CA ILE A 83 -4.79 4.86 0.63
C ILE A 83 -5.74 4.50 -0.51
N LEU A 84 -5.44 4.99 -1.70
CA LEU A 84 -6.35 4.87 -2.84
C LEU A 84 -6.24 3.52 -3.54
N THR A 85 -5.00 3.09 -3.77
CA THR A 85 -4.76 1.83 -4.45
C THR A 85 -3.34 1.39 -4.17
N LEU A 86 -3.05 0.14 -4.46
CA LEU A 86 -1.69 -0.35 -4.43
C LEU A 86 -1.55 -1.41 -5.52
N TYR A 87 -0.36 -1.55 -6.04
CA TYR A 87 -0.13 -2.52 -7.10
C TYR A 87 1.34 -2.93 -7.08
N ARG A 88 1.59 -4.10 -7.62
CA ARG A 88 2.94 -4.59 -7.70
C ARG A 88 3.69 -3.87 -8.81
N GLU A 89 4.90 -3.42 -8.49
CA GLU A 89 5.71 -2.77 -9.49
C GLU A 89 6.09 -3.77 -10.57
N ASN A 90 6.01 -3.32 -11.81
CA ASN A 90 6.49 -4.11 -12.92
C ASN A 90 8.00 -4.08 -12.92
N LEU A 91 8.59 -5.22 -12.72
CA LEU A 91 10.04 -5.29 -12.73
C LEU A 91 10.53 -5.53 -14.15
N PRO A 92 11.65 -4.90 -14.52
CA PRO A 92 12.22 -5.13 -15.83
C PRO A 92 12.59 -6.60 -15.99
N LYS A 93 12.46 -7.07 -17.20
CA LYS A 93 12.84 -8.44 -17.50
C LYS A 93 14.33 -8.59 -17.60
#